data_a6dd856663b501f6d96d539a2d79b18a
#
_entry.id   a6dd856663b501f6d96d539a2d79b18a
#
_cell.length_a   1.000
_cell.length_b   1.000
_cell.length_c   1.000
_cell.angle_alpha   90.00
_cell.angle_beta   90.00
_cell.angle_gamma   90.00
#
_symmetry.space_group_name_H-M   'P 1'
#
loop_
_entity.id
_entity.type
_entity.pdbx_description
1 polymer ?
#
loop_
_entity_poly.entity_id
_entity_poly.type
_entity_poly.pdbx_seq_one_letter_code
_entity_poly.pdbx_strand_id
1 'polypeptide(L)'
;SITVLGEVNRPGTYTINDERISLSEALGYAGDLTIYGKRNNILLIREIDGEKRYAKLDLTSVNIVNSKNYYLSQNDVIYVEPNKSKARTSNYTQNNAVLISAVWTLATIIAILIR
;
A
#
# COMPACT_ATOMS: atom_id res chain seq x y z
N SER A 1 -14.67 1.93 2.11
CA SER A 1 -13.44 2.75 2.01
C SER A 1 -12.22 1.88 1.77
N ILE A 2 -11.17 2.50 1.32
CA ILE A 2 -9.86 1.86 1.17
C ILE A 2 -8.83 2.70 1.89
N THR A 3 -7.72 2.07 2.28
CA THR A 3 -6.62 2.73 2.97
C THR A 3 -5.37 2.61 2.11
N VAL A 4 -4.67 3.72 1.88
CA VAL A 4 -3.42 3.76 1.11
C VAL A 4 -2.34 4.33 2.00
N LEU A 5 -1.26 3.58 2.17
CA LEU A 5 -0.19 3.91 3.12
C LEU A 5 1.18 3.76 2.47
N GLY A 6 2.20 4.25 3.14
CA GLY A 6 3.58 4.14 2.71
C GLY A 6 4.02 5.30 1.85
N GLU A 7 4.82 5.03 0.84
CA GLU A 7 5.44 6.05 0.01
C GLU A 7 4.50 6.56 -1.09
N VAL A 8 3.41 7.20 -0.65
CA VAL A 8 2.48 7.92 -1.51
C VAL A 8 2.41 9.37 -1.02
N ASN A 9 1.95 10.27 -1.87
CA ASN A 9 1.94 11.70 -1.54
C ASN A 9 0.91 12.05 -0.46
N ARG A 10 -0.22 11.35 -0.42
CA ARG A 10 -1.27 11.61 0.57
C ARG A 10 -1.79 10.30 1.15
N PRO A 11 -1.03 9.69 2.10
CA PRO A 11 -1.50 8.48 2.75
C PRO A 11 -2.78 8.74 3.55
N GLY A 12 -3.66 7.78 3.59
CA GLY A 12 -4.88 7.91 4.35
C GLY A 12 -5.95 6.92 3.94
N THR A 13 -7.11 7.07 4.55
CA THR A 13 -8.29 6.28 4.22
C THR A 13 -9.23 7.11 3.35
N TYR A 14 -9.68 6.53 2.26
CA TYR A 14 -10.51 7.20 1.27
C TYR A 14 -11.86 6.51 1.15
N THR A 15 -12.93 7.29 1.20
CA THR A 15 -14.27 6.77 1.02
C THR A 15 -14.53 6.55 -0.47
N ILE A 16 -14.92 5.34 -0.81
CA ILE A 16 -15.21 4.95 -2.19
C ILE A 16 -16.68 4.61 -2.28
N ASN A 17 -17.41 5.30 -3.15
CA ASN A 17 -18.83 5.06 -3.35
C ASN A 17 -19.11 3.90 -4.29
N ASP A 18 -18.16 3.57 -5.15
CA ASP A 18 -18.30 2.46 -6.08
C ASP A 18 -17.99 1.14 -5.39
N GLU A 19 -18.57 0.05 -5.89
CA GLU A 19 -18.33 -1.27 -5.33
C GLU A 19 -16.89 -1.70 -5.50
N ARG A 20 -16.22 -1.17 -6.52
CA ARG A 20 -14.88 -1.57 -6.86
C ARG A 20 -14.16 -0.45 -7.60
N ILE A 21 -12.88 -0.27 -7.28
CA ILE A 21 -12.01 0.63 -8.03
C ILE A 21 -10.72 -0.11 -8.37
N SER A 22 -9.99 0.40 -9.37
CA SER A 22 -8.71 -0.18 -9.72
C SER A 22 -7.60 0.30 -8.78
N LEU A 23 -6.50 -0.44 -8.76
CA LEU A 23 -5.31 -0.04 -8.02
C LEU A 23 -4.82 1.34 -8.47
N SER A 24 -4.82 1.61 -9.77
CA SER A 24 -4.39 2.90 -10.31
C SER A 24 -5.27 4.04 -9.81
N GLU A 25 -6.59 3.83 -9.76
CA GLU A 25 -7.51 4.84 -9.24
C GLU A 25 -7.25 5.10 -7.75
N ALA A 26 -7.02 4.05 -6.98
CA ALA A 26 -6.73 4.17 -5.55
C ALA A 26 -5.45 4.97 -5.31
N LEU A 27 -4.41 4.69 -6.07
CA LEU A 27 -3.16 5.44 -5.98
C LEU A 27 -3.36 6.89 -6.41
N GLY A 28 -4.23 7.13 -7.38
CA GLY A 28 -4.59 8.49 -7.78
C GLY A 28 -5.24 9.28 -6.64
N TYR A 29 -6.12 8.67 -5.86
CA TYR A 29 -6.68 9.31 -4.67
C TYR A 29 -5.61 9.72 -3.68
N ALA A 30 -4.58 8.90 -3.54
CA ALA A 30 -3.46 9.17 -2.63
C ALA A 30 -2.39 10.08 -3.24
N GLY A 31 -2.65 10.67 -4.40
CA GLY A 31 -1.70 11.56 -5.06
C GLY A 31 -0.54 10.85 -5.74
N ASP A 32 -0.69 9.55 -6.00
CA ASP A 32 0.32 8.69 -6.63
C ASP A 32 1.52 8.44 -5.71
N LEU A 33 2.43 7.58 -6.14
CA LEU A 33 3.64 7.25 -5.40
C LEU A 33 4.61 8.43 -5.39
N THR A 34 5.37 8.55 -4.30
CA THR A 34 6.51 9.45 -4.30
C THR A 34 7.63 8.85 -5.16
N ILE A 35 8.68 9.64 -5.41
CA ILE A 35 9.84 9.13 -6.13
C ILE A 35 10.54 7.99 -5.38
N TYR A 36 10.27 7.87 -4.10
CA TYR A 36 10.83 6.83 -3.23
C TYR A 36 9.95 5.60 -3.14
N GLY A 37 8.80 5.61 -3.80
CA GLY A 37 7.90 4.46 -3.77
C GLY A 37 8.37 3.33 -4.66
N LYS A 38 8.31 2.11 -4.13
CA LYS A 38 8.71 0.91 -4.88
C LYS A 38 7.55 0.44 -5.75
N ARG A 39 7.68 0.65 -7.06
CA ARG A 39 6.60 0.40 -8.01
C ARG A 39 6.41 -1.08 -8.35
N ASN A 40 7.43 -1.88 -8.17
CA ASN A 40 7.38 -3.30 -8.51
C ASN A 40 6.91 -4.20 -7.38
N ASN A 41 6.52 -3.61 -6.26
CA ASN A 41 6.11 -4.41 -5.11
C ASN A 41 5.12 -3.62 -4.24
N ILE A 42 3.89 -3.54 -4.70
CA ILE A 42 2.79 -2.92 -3.95
C ILE A 42 2.11 -4.03 -3.17
N LEU A 43 2.01 -3.87 -1.86
CA LEU A 43 1.38 -4.87 -1.01
C LEU A 43 -0.11 -4.56 -0.88
N LEU A 44 -0.94 -5.54 -1.23
CA LEU A 44 -2.38 -5.50 -1.02
C LEU A 44 -2.71 -6.39 0.18
N ILE A 45 -3.46 -5.85 1.12
CA ILE A 45 -3.95 -6.60 2.28
C ILE A 45 -5.46 -6.63 2.20
N ARG A 46 -6.03 -7.83 2.15
CA ARG A 46 -7.47 -8.04 2.01
C ARG A 46 -7.95 -9.05 3.02
N GLU A 47 -9.10 -8.80 3.62
CA GLU A 47 -9.73 -9.75 4.51
C GLU A 47 -10.81 -10.52 3.75
N ILE A 48 -10.72 -11.85 3.75
CA ILE A 48 -11.70 -12.73 3.12
C ILE A 48 -12.08 -13.78 4.15
N ASP A 49 -13.37 -13.84 4.49
CA ASP A 49 -13.91 -14.82 5.44
C ASP A 49 -13.17 -14.83 6.78
N GLY A 50 -12.80 -13.65 7.27
CA GLY A 50 -12.11 -13.50 8.54
C GLY A 50 -10.61 -13.74 8.47
N GLU A 51 -10.08 -14.11 7.30
CA GLU A 51 -8.64 -14.32 7.11
C GLU A 51 -8.00 -13.18 6.35
N LYS A 52 -6.80 -12.78 6.77
CA LYS A 52 -6.00 -11.79 6.06
C LYS A 52 -5.30 -12.46 4.90
N ARG A 53 -5.44 -11.87 3.73
CA ARG A 53 -4.76 -12.32 2.52
C ARG A 53 -3.84 -11.21 2.03
N TYR A 54 -2.67 -11.60 1.60
CA TYR A 54 -1.64 -10.69 1.12
C TYR A 54 -1.34 -10.98 -0.33
N ALA A 55 -1.24 -9.94 -1.13
CA ALA A 55 -0.85 -10.07 -2.53
C ALA A 55 0.15 -8.98 -2.87
N LYS A 56 1.10 -9.30 -3.73
CA LYS A 56 2.06 -8.32 -4.24
C LYS A 56 1.69 -7.99 -5.66
N LEU A 57 1.67 -6.70 -5.98
CA LEU A 57 1.32 -6.19 -7.29
C LEU A 57 2.47 -5.39 -7.85
N ASP A 58 2.77 -5.61 -9.13
CA ASP A 58 3.88 -4.97 -9.81
C ASP A 58 3.33 -3.97 -10.83
N LEU A 59 3.44 -2.69 -10.53
CA LEU A 59 2.96 -1.63 -11.41
C LEU A 59 3.80 -1.50 -12.68
N THR A 60 4.99 -2.11 -12.71
CA THR A 60 5.85 -2.07 -13.90
C THR A 60 5.48 -3.14 -14.91
N SER A 61 4.63 -4.09 -14.51
CA SER A 61 4.19 -5.17 -15.40
C SER A 61 3.03 -4.71 -16.29
N VAL A 62 3.14 -4.94 -17.59
CA VAL A 62 2.05 -4.61 -18.53
C VAL A 62 0.84 -5.50 -18.33
N ASN A 63 1.00 -6.64 -17.67
CA ASN A 63 -0.08 -7.59 -17.42
C ASN A 63 -0.81 -7.34 -16.10
N ILE A 64 -0.46 -6.29 -15.37
CA ILE A 64 -1.07 -6.02 -14.06
C ILE A 64 -2.58 -5.86 -14.17
N VAL A 65 -3.07 -5.27 -15.25
CA VAL A 65 -4.51 -5.06 -15.44
C VAL A 65 -5.30 -6.36 -15.55
N ASN A 66 -4.61 -7.46 -15.86
CA ASN A 66 -5.22 -8.79 -15.94
C ASN A 66 -5.15 -9.55 -14.63
N SER A 67 -4.49 -9.00 -13.62
CA SER A 67 -4.44 -9.61 -12.30
C SER A 67 -5.81 -9.52 -11.64
N LYS A 68 -6.25 -10.60 -11.02
CA LYS A 68 -7.51 -10.61 -10.26
C LYS A 68 -7.45 -9.66 -9.07
N ASN A 69 -6.26 -9.27 -8.64
CA ASN A 69 -6.06 -8.36 -7.51
C ASN A 69 -5.91 -6.89 -7.93
N TYR A 70 -5.96 -6.61 -9.22
CA TYR A 70 -5.84 -5.23 -9.71
C TYR A 70 -7.03 -4.37 -9.30
N TYR A 71 -8.21 -4.96 -9.23
CA TYR A 71 -9.42 -4.29 -8.75
C TYR A 71 -9.58 -4.51 -7.26
N LEU A 72 -9.80 -3.44 -6.54
CA LEU A 72 -9.87 -3.45 -5.09
C LEU A 72 -11.30 -3.62 -4.61
N SER A 73 -11.43 -4.14 -3.41
CA SER A 73 -12.71 -4.29 -2.71
C SER A 73 -12.77 -3.34 -1.53
N GLN A 74 -13.95 -3.18 -0.96
CA GLN A 74 -14.12 -2.35 0.24
C GLN A 74 -13.21 -2.85 1.35
N ASN A 75 -12.63 -1.91 2.06
CA ASN A 75 -11.74 -2.12 3.21
C ASN A 75 -10.38 -2.71 2.87
N ASP A 76 -10.01 -2.75 1.59
CA ASP A 76 -8.65 -3.13 1.21
C ASP A 76 -7.64 -2.11 1.72
N VAL A 77 -6.44 -2.60 2.00
CA VAL A 77 -5.29 -1.76 2.40
C VAL A 77 -4.19 -1.93 1.37
N ILE A 78 -3.68 -0.81 0.89
CA ILE A 78 -2.56 -0.76 -0.05
C ILE A 78 -1.37 -0.16 0.67
N TYR A 79 -0.24 -0.86 0.63
CA TYR A 79 1.00 -0.36 1.22
C TYR A 79 2.09 -0.28 0.16
N VAL A 80 2.68 0.90 0.01
CA VAL A 80 3.76 1.16 -0.94
C VAL A 80 5.08 1.20 -0.19
N GLU A 81 5.93 0.21 -0.43
CA GLU A 81 7.23 0.12 0.25
C GLU A 81 8.20 1.19 -0.25
N PRO A 82 9.12 1.66 0.61
CA PRO A 82 10.18 2.56 0.18
C PRO A 82 11.20 1.81 -0.69
N ASN A 83 11.74 2.51 -1.68
CA ASN A 83 12.80 1.96 -2.51
C ASN A 83 14.16 2.07 -1.82
N LYS A 84 15.21 1.58 -2.50
CA LYS A 84 16.56 1.58 -1.94
C LYS A 84 17.10 2.97 -1.62
N SER A 85 16.74 3.98 -2.41
CA SER A 85 17.19 5.35 -2.17
C SER A 85 16.65 5.89 -0.85
N LYS A 86 15.38 5.62 -0.55
CA LYS A 86 14.76 6.01 0.71
C LYS A 86 15.40 5.26 1.88
N ALA A 87 15.61 3.95 1.72
CA ALA A 87 16.23 3.12 2.74
C ALA A 87 17.65 3.61 3.05
N ARG A 88 18.44 3.94 2.03
CA ARG A 88 19.79 4.50 2.20
C ARG A 88 19.75 5.82 2.95
N THR A 89 18.85 6.71 2.57
CA THR A 89 18.70 8.00 3.22
C THR A 89 18.35 7.81 4.69
N SER A 90 17.44 6.90 5.00
CA SER A 90 17.07 6.58 6.37
C SER A 90 18.26 6.07 7.18
N ASN A 91 19.05 5.18 6.61
CA ASN A 91 20.26 4.66 7.26
C ASN A 91 21.30 5.75 7.46
N TYR A 92 21.44 6.61 6.48
CA TYR A 92 22.42 7.69 6.49
C TYR A 92 22.16 8.71 7.59
N THR A 93 20.91 8.98 7.86
CA THR A 93 20.50 9.93 8.89
C THR A 93 20.42 9.29 10.27
N GLN A 94 20.83 8.04 10.41
CA GLN A 94 20.70 7.22 11.61
C GLN A 94 19.24 7.14 12.06
N ASN A 95 18.35 7.29 11.12
CA ASN A 95 16.93 7.39 11.43
C ASN A 95 16.24 6.04 11.21
N ASN A 96 16.71 5.02 11.94
CA ASN A 96 16.04 3.74 11.99
C ASN A 96 14.59 3.90 12.45
N ALA A 97 14.31 5.00 13.16
CA ALA A 97 12.95 5.31 13.58
C ALA A 97 11.97 5.44 12.42
N VAL A 98 12.42 5.93 11.25
CA VAL A 98 11.53 6.05 10.08
C VAL A 98 11.14 4.68 9.54
N LEU A 99 12.11 3.76 9.43
CA LEU A 99 11.83 2.39 9.00
C LEU A 99 10.98 1.66 10.03
N ILE A 100 11.29 1.84 11.31
CA ILE A 100 10.52 1.26 12.40
C ILE A 100 9.10 1.79 12.37
N SER A 101 8.91 3.11 12.14
CA SER A 101 7.59 3.70 12.06
C SER A 101 6.76 3.10 10.92
N ALA A 102 7.36 2.88 9.75
CA ALA A 102 6.65 2.26 8.63
C ALA A 102 6.22 0.83 8.96
N VAL A 103 7.10 0.06 9.57
CA VAL A 103 6.81 -1.31 10.01
C VAL A 103 5.73 -1.30 11.09
N TRP A 104 5.84 -0.42 12.08
CA TRP A 104 4.85 -0.30 13.13
C TRP A 104 3.48 0.13 12.60
N THR A 105 3.44 1.04 11.64
CA THR A 105 2.19 1.45 11.01
C THR A 105 1.51 0.27 10.34
N LEU A 106 2.27 -0.51 9.59
CA LEU A 106 1.73 -1.72 8.95
C LEU A 106 1.27 -2.74 9.99
N ALA A 107 2.07 -2.97 11.03
CA ALA A 107 1.72 -3.89 12.11
C ALA A 107 0.46 -3.45 12.84
N THR A 108 0.32 -2.16 13.10
CA THR A 108 -0.86 -1.60 13.76
C THR A 108 -2.10 -1.81 12.92
N ILE A 109 -2.02 -1.58 11.63
CA ILE A 109 -3.13 -1.80 10.70
C ILE A 109 -3.53 -3.27 10.68
N ILE A 110 -2.55 -4.16 10.61
CA ILE A 110 -2.79 -5.60 10.64
C ILE A 110 -3.47 -5.98 11.95
N ALA A 111 -3.00 -5.44 13.08
CA ALA A 111 -3.60 -5.71 14.39
C ALA A 111 -5.05 -5.23 14.47
N ILE A 112 -5.35 -4.04 13.92
CA ILE A 112 -6.70 -3.51 13.86
C ILE A 112 -7.60 -4.39 13.00
N LEU A 113 -7.08 -4.87 11.87
CA LEU A 113 -7.83 -5.73 10.96
C LEU A 113 -8.05 -7.13 11.53
N ILE A 114 -7.19 -7.59 12.43
CA ILE A 114 -7.30 -8.90 13.08
C ILE A 114 -8.35 -8.93 14.20
N ARG A 115 -8.72 -7.78 14.73
CA ARG A 115 -9.73 -7.69 15.79
C ARG A 115 -11.14 -7.99 15.34
#